data_4738532eabd88fa04c971c55f3510706
#
_entry.id   4738532eabd88fa04c971c55f3510706
#
_cell.length_a   1.000
_cell.length_b   1.000
_cell.length_c   1.000
_cell.angle_alpha   90.00
_cell.angle_beta   90.00
_cell.angle_gamma   90.00
#
_symmetry.space_group_name_H-M   'P 1'
#
loop_
_entity.id
_entity.type
_entity.pdbx_description
1 polymer ?
#
loop_
_entity_poly.entity_id
_entity_poly.type
_entity_poly.pdbx_seq_one_letter_code
_entity_poly.pdbx_strand_id
1 'polypeptide(L)'
;INQEAFQNELLKKCKGIEWLNETAQDIKENKKLSEVICYSGLKIKARLVIDASGHKSNFIKRPLQNKIAQQAAYGIVGKFSSPPVKKEQFVLMDFRPNHLNSEEKLSSPSFLYAMDLGNQTFFVEETSLASYPALSQENLKKRLFKRLDNKGIKVSEIFHEENCLFPMNLPLPFKKQFVLGFGGAASMVHPASGYMIGSLLRRAPLLAEKLAIFLKEPHLSSLELATKGWDVLWPYELTQRHKLYQYGLNRLMSFDESRLRSFFSNFFRLSTKEWVGFLTNTLPLPKLIYVMSKMFINSPLKVKLGMLKLN
;
A
#
# COMPACT_ATOMS: atom_id res chain seq x y z
N ILE A 1 1.77 -13.27 -6.52
CA ILE A 1 0.44 -13.92 -6.35
C ILE A 1 -0.29 -13.78 -7.67
N ASN A 2 -0.75 -14.89 -8.24
CA ASN A 2 -1.71 -14.81 -9.34
C ASN A 2 -3.03 -14.25 -8.79
N GLN A 3 -3.35 -13.00 -9.12
CA GLN A 3 -4.49 -12.28 -8.54
C GLN A 3 -5.81 -12.92 -8.95
N GLU A 4 -5.95 -13.34 -10.20
CA GLU A 4 -7.16 -13.98 -10.73
C GLU A 4 -7.44 -15.31 -10.03
N ALA A 5 -6.44 -16.19 -9.95
CA ALA A 5 -6.58 -17.47 -9.25
C ALA A 5 -6.93 -17.27 -7.76
N PHE A 6 -6.30 -16.28 -7.11
CA PHE A 6 -6.59 -15.94 -5.72
C PHE A 6 -8.02 -15.40 -5.54
N GLN A 7 -8.47 -14.51 -6.43
CA GLN A 7 -9.84 -13.99 -6.42
C GLN A 7 -10.86 -15.11 -6.60
N ASN A 8 -10.63 -15.99 -7.57
CA ASN A 8 -11.50 -17.13 -7.85
C ASN A 8 -11.63 -18.08 -6.64
N GLU A 9 -10.53 -18.33 -5.91
CA GLU A 9 -10.57 -19.12 -4.68
C GLU A 9 -11.36 -18.44 -3.54
N LEU A 10 -11.28 -17.12 -3.44
CA LEU A 10 -12.09 -16.37 -2.47
C LEU A 10 -13.58 -16.40 -2.85
N LEU A 11 -13.90 -16.19 -4.13
CA LEU A 11 -15.28 -16.19 -4.63
C LEU A 11 -16.00 -17.53 -4.41
N LYS A 12 -15.30 -18.66 -4.57
CA LYS A 12 -15.84 -20.00 -4.26
C LYS A 12 -16.34 -20.14 -2.82
N LYS A 13 -15.76 -19.35 -1.89
CA LYS A 13 -16.14 -19.35 -0.47
C LYS A 13 -17.29 -18.37 -0.15
N CYS A 14 -17.63 -17.48 -1.07
CA CYS A 14 -18.69 -16.48 -0.91
C CYS A 14 -20.07 -17.06 -1.30
N LYS A 15 -20.56 -18.03 -0.53
CA LYS A 15 -21.87 -18.63 -0.74
C LYS A 15 -22.99 -17.76 -0.13
N GLY A 16 -24.13 -17.67 -0.81
CA GLY A 16 -25.31 -16.93 -0.33
C GLY A 16 -25.16 -15.40 -0.41
N ILE A 17 -24.22 -14.90 -1.21
CA ILE A 17 -24.06 -13.47 -1.50
C ILE A 17 -24.76 -13.18 -2.82
N GLU A 18 -25.57 -12.13 -2.83
CA GLU A 18 -26.12 -11.57 -4.06
C GLU A 18 -25.09 -10.63 -4.70
N TRP A 19 -24.79 -10.87 -5.96
CA TRP A 19 -23.87 -10.08 -6.75
C TRP A 19 -24.64 -9.18 -7.72
N LEU A 20 -24.38 -7.87 -7.63
CA LEU A 20 -24.98 -6.88 -8.52
C LEU A 20 -23.88 -6.22 -9.34
N ASN A 21 -24.06 -6.20 -10.66
CA ASN A 21 -23.15 -5.47 -11.57
C ASN A 21 -23.61 -4.02 -11.71
N GLU A 22 -23.42 -3.24 -10.63
CA GLU A 22 -23.90 -1.87 -10.51
C GLU A 22 -22.78 -0.94 -10.03
N THR A 23 -22.90 0.32 -10.39
CA THR A 23 -21.99 1.37 -9.88
C THR A 23 -22.75 2.29 -8.94
N ALA A 24 -22.31 2.37 -7.69
CA ALA A 24 -22.88 3.29 -6.72
C ALA A 24 -22.58 4.75 -7.12
N GLN A 25 -23.64 5.57 -7.18
CA GLN A 25 -23.57 7.00 -7.47
C GLN A 25 -23.59 7.84 -6.20
N ASP A 26 -24.44 7.50 -5.25
CA ASP A 26 -24.64 8.24 -4.01
C ASP A 26 -25.03 7.30 -2.86
N ILE A 27 -24.77 7.71 -1.63
CA ILE A 27 -25.20 7.00 -0.43
C ILE A 27 -25.89 8.00 0.49
N LYS A 28 -27.17 7.78 0.74
CA LYS A 28 -27.98 8.61 1.64
C LYS A 28 -28.05 8.00 3.03
N GLU A 29 -27.77 8.81 4.03
CA GLU A 29 -27.94 8.43 5.42
C GLU A 29 -29.40 8.54 5.84
N ASN A 30 -29.92 7.47 6.43
CA ASN A 30 -31.15 7.47 7.17
C ASN A 30 -30.88 6.89 8.57
N LYS A 31 -31.54 7.37 9.60
CA LYS A 31 -31.29 7.02 11.02
C LYS A 31 -31.15 5.52 11.30
N LYS A 32 -31.84 4.67 10.54
CA LYS A 32 -31.81 3.20 10.74
C LYS A 32 -31.14 2.45 9.59
N LEU A 33 -31.18 2.98 8.38
CA LEU A 33 -30.69 2.31 7.17
C LEU A 33 -29.94 3.32 6.30
N SER A 34 -28.90 2.87 5.63
CA SER A 34 -28.29 3.62 4.54
C SER A 34 -28.95 3.18 3.22
N GLU A 35 -29.16 4.11 2.31
CA GLU A 35 -29.67 3.85 0.95
C GLU A 35 -28.55 4.13 -0.04
N VAL A 36 -28.08 3.08 -0.72
CA VAL A 36 -27.14 3.19 -1.84
C VAL A 36 -27.97 3.41 -3.11
N ILE A 37 -27.63 4.45 -3.86
CA ILE A 37 -28.27 4.79 -5.13
C ILE A 37 -27.26 4.49 -6.24
N CYS A 38 -27.63 3.64 -7.19
CA CYS A 38 -26.82 3.29 -8.33
C CYS A 38 -27.10 4.20 -9.54
N TYR A 39 -26.17 4.28 -10.49
CA TYR A 39 -26.37 5.04 -11.73
C TYR A 39 -27.55 4.52 -12.57
N SER A 40 -27.90 3.25 -12.47
CA SER A 40 -29.08 2.67 -13.09
C SER A 40 -30.42 3.15 -12.49
N GLY A 41 -30.39 3.86 -11.36
CA GLY A 41 -31.53 4.23 -10.55
C GLY A 41 -31.93 3.17 -9.51
N LEU A 42 -31.28 2.00 -9.49
CA LEU A 42 -31.52 0.99 -8.46
C LEU A 42 -31.18 1.57 -7.08
N LYS A 43 -32.05 1.29 -6.11
CA LYS A 43 -31.87 1.70 -4.70
C LYS A 43 -31.77 0.50 -3.80
N ILE A 44 -30.67 0.41 -3.04
CA ILE A 44 -30.40 -0.69 -2.13
C ILE A 44 -30.39 -0.15 -0.70
N LYS A 45 -31.23 -0.70 0.17
CA LYS A 45 -31.28 -0.34 1.59
C LYS A 45 -30.46 -1.34 2.40
N ALA A 46 -29.57 -0.84 3.24
CA ALA A 46 -28.71 -1.67 4.07
C ALA A 46 -28.56 -1.07 5.48
N ARG A 47 -28.40 -1.92 6.48
CA ARG A 47 -28.08 -1.49 7.85
C ARG A 47 -26.63 -0.97 7.96
N LEU A 48 -25.72 -1.50 7.15
CA LEU A 48 -24.33 -1.09 7.05
C LEU A 48 -23.88 -1.12 5.60
N VAL A 49 -23.21 -0.07 5.18
CA VAL A 49 -22.51 -0.02 3.89
C VAL A 49 -21.02 -0.07 4.14
N ILE A 50 -20.32 -0.99 3.46
CA ILE A 50 -18.86 -1.10 3.47
C ILE A 50 -18.36 -0.70 2.10
N ASP A 51 -17.52 0.33 2.06
CA ASP A 51 -16.86 0.78 0.85
C ASP A 51 -15.46 0.16 0.73
N ALA A 52 -15.29 -0.71 -0.24
CA ALA A 52 -14.01 -1.33 -0.60
C ALA A 52 -13.53 -0.93 -2.00
N SER A 53 -14.05 0.17 -2.57
CA SER A 53 -13.77 0.62 -3.95
C SER A 53 -12.37 1.21 -4.15
N GLY A 54 -11.54 1.25 -3.10
CA GLY A 54 -10.15 1.71 -3.19
C GLY A 54 -9.96 3.15 -2.68
N HIS A 55 -8.79 3.70 -2.92
CA HIS A 55 -8.35 4.96 -2.32
C HIS A 55 -9.04 6.21 -2.92
N LYS A 56 -9.65 6.09 -4.08
CA LYS A 56 -10.38 7.18 -4.77
C LYS A 56 -11.86 7.25 -4.40
N SER A 57 -12.30 6.51 -3.38
CA SER A 57 -13.68 6.55 -2.92
C SER A 57 -14.16 7.96 -2.61
N ASN A 58 -15.32 8.33 -3.13
CA ASN A 58 -16.04 9.56 -2.84
C ASN A 58 -16.96 9.42 -1.61
N PHE A 59 -17.20 8.20 -1.13
CA PHE A 59 -18.12 7.92 -0.02
C PHE A 59 -17.45 7.98 1.34
N ILE A 60 -16.11 7.94 1.37
CA ILE A 60 -15.34 7.96 2.60
C ILE A 60 -14.80 9.37 2.87
N LYS A 61 -15.26 9.98 3.94
CA LYS A 61 -14.79 11.29 4.40
C LYS A 61 -13.52 11.14 5.24
N ARG A 62 -12.56 12.04 5.01
CA ARG A 62 -11.25 12.07 5.69
C ARG A 62 -10.73 13.50 5.83
N PRO A 63 -9.75 13.77 6.71
CA PRO A 63 -9.10 15.06 6.78
C PRO A 63 -8.51 15.47 5.43
N LEU A 64 -8.60 16.75 5.09
CA LEU A 64 -7.93 17.30 3.90
C LEU A 64 -6.42 17.21 4.07
N GLN A 65 -5.75 16.82 2.99
CA GLN A 65 -4.29 16.78 2.92
C GLN A 65 -3.86 17.32 1.56
N ASN A 66 -3.10 18.42 1.57
CA ASN A 66 -2.72 19.13 0.33
C ASN A 66 -1.68 18.38 -0.50
N LYS A 67 -0.84 17.54 0.13
CA LYS A 67 0.23 16.81 -0.53
C LYS A 67 0.08 15.32 -0.25
N ILE A 68 -0.58 14.62 -1.17
CA ILE A 68 -0.69 13.17 -1.13
C ILE A 68 0.50 12.58 -1.86
N ALA A 69 1.43 12.00 -1.12
CA ALA A 69 2.56 11.29 -1.69
C ALA A 69 2.10 9.93 -2.25
N GLN A 70 2.55 9.62 -3.45
CA GLN A 70 2.18 8.39 -4.14
C GLN A 70 3.43 7.58 -4.45
N GLN A 71 3.32 6.28 -4.32
CA GLN A 71 4.25 5.33 -4.90
C GLN A 71 3.78 5.01 -6.32
N ALA A 72 4.72 5.06 -7.26
CA ALA A 72 4.49 4.70 -8.66
C ALA A 72 5.44 3.57 -9.04
N ALA A 73 4.98 2.65 -9.87
CA ALA A 73 5.80 1.56 -10.37
C ALA A 73 5.42 1.24 -11.82
N TYR A 74 6.43 0.87 -12.61
CA TYR A 74 6.26 0.28 -13.93
C TYR A 74 7.01 -1.04 -13.97
N GLY A 75 6.31 -2.11 -14.29
CA GLY A 75 6.85 -3.46 -14.33
C GLY A 75 6.48 -4.23 -15.57
N ILE A 76 7.25 -5.24 -15.88
CA ILE A 76 6.99 -6.20 -16.93
C ILE A 76 7.17 -7.64 -16.44
N VAL A 77 6.28 -8.50 -16.88
CA VAL A 77 6.44 -9.95 -16.81
C VAL A 77 6.83 -10.42 -18.21
N GLY A 78 7.93 -11.17 -18.35
CA GLY A 78 8.38 -11.59 -19.67
C GLY A 78 9.62 -12.46 -19.65
N LYS A 79 10.19 -12.64 -20.85
CA LYS A 79 11.47 -13.31 -21.07
C LYS A 79 12.56 -12.30 -21.41
N PHE A 80 13.77 -12.65 -21.06
CA PHE A 80 14.94 -11.78 -21.19
C PHE A 80 16.10 -12.56 -21.84
N SER A 81 17.02 -11.84 -22.49
CA SER A 81 18.22 -12.43 -23.12
C SER A 81 19.14 -13.14 -22.12
N SER A 82 19.08 -12.70 -20.85
CA SER A 82 19.73 -13.34 -19.72
C SER A 82 18.93 -13.06 -18.45
N PRO A 83 19.01 -13.92 -17.42
CA PRO A 83 18.22 -13.75 -16.19
C PRO A 83 18.49 -12.42 -15.50
N PRO A 84 17.48 -11.56 -15.28
CA PRO A 84 17.64 -10.28 -14.57
C PRO A 84 17.89 -10.47 -13.07
N VAL A 85 17.56 -11.64 -12.54
CA VAL A 85 17.78 -12.07 -11.16
C VAL A 85 18.19 -13.55 -11.16
N LYS A 86 19.00 -13.97 -10.20
CA LYS A 86 19.40 -15.40 -10.08
C LYS A 86 18.18 -16.27 -9.79
N LYS A 87 18.24 -17.51 -10.24
CA LYS A 87 17.21 -18.53 -10.00
C LYS A 87 16.85 -18.61 -8.50
N GLU A 88 15.58 -18.69 -8.19
CA GLU A 88 15.03 -18.79 -6.82
C GLU A 88 15.38 -17.59 -5.90
N GLN A 89 15.88 -16.51 -6.47
CA GLN A 89 16.13 -15.26 -5.75
C GLN A 89 15.16 -14.18 -6.19
N PHE A 90 15.00 -13.19 -5.32
CA PHE A 90 14.36 -11.96 -5.73
C PHE A 90 15.14 -10.75 -5.23
N VAL A 91 15.05 -9.66 -5.98
CA VAL A 91 15.60 -8.35 -5.62
C VAL A 91 14.49 -7.54 -4.99
N LEU A 92 14.62 -7.22 -3.71
CA LEU A 92 13.60 -6.47 -2.98
C LEU A 92 13.69 -4.96 -3.26
N MET A 93 14.89 -4.38 -3.21
CA MET A 93 15.11 -2.94 -3.38
C MET A 93 16.55 -2.68 -3.84
N ASP A 94 16.80 -2.63 -5.15
CA ASP A 94 18.11 -2.25 -5.69
C ASP A 94 18.13 -0.77 -6.10
N PHE A 95 18.63 0.10 -5.22
CA PHE A 95 18.75 1.54 -5.43
C PHE A 95 20.01 1.96 -6.19
N ARG A 96 20.85 1.06 -6.70
CA ARG A 96 22.07 1.45 -7.42
C ARG A 96 21.72 2.29 -8.67
N PRO A 97 22.27 3.52 -8.79
CA PRO A 97 21.85 4.46 -9.83
C PRO A 97 22.78 4.45 -11.06
N ASN A 98 23.48 3.34 -11.34
CA ASN A 98 24.53 3.26 -12.36
C ASN A 98 24.01 3.55 -13.79
N HIS A 99 22.70 3.34 -14.01
CA HIS A 99 22.00 3.55 -15.28
C HIS A 99 21.48 4.98 -15.45
N LEU A 100 21.53 5.81 -14.39
CA LEU A 100 21.02 7.19 -14.40
C LEU A 100 22.14 8.19 -14.68
N ASN A 101 21.85 9.21 -15.50
CA ASN A 101 22.72 10.36 -15.69
C ASN A 101 22.65 11.32 -14.47
N SER A 102 23.45 12.41 -14.49
CA SER A 102 23.54 13.35 -13.38
C SER A 102 22.22 14.08 -13.11
N GLU A 103 21.46 14.44 -14.13
CA GLU A 103 20.18 15.10 -14.02
C GLU A 103 19.09 14.15 -13.44
N GLU A 104 19.03 12.93 -13.95
CA GLU A 104 18.08 11.91 -13.48
C GLU A 104 18.29 11.54 -11.99
N LYS A 105 19.54 11.63 -11.49
CA LYS A 105 19.87 11.40 -10.07
C LYS A 105 19.36 12.50 -9.14
N LEU A 106 19.05 13.70 -9.66
CA LEU A 106 18.46 14.78 -8.87
C LEU A 106 16.94 14.62 -8.68
N SER A 107 16.29 13.79 -9.48
CA SER A 107 14.87 13.51 -9.34
C SER A 107 14.59 12.47 -8.26
N SER A 108 13.30 12.21 -7.97
CA SER A 108 12.89 11.22 -6.96
C SER A 108 13.55 9.87 -7.20
N PRO A 109 14.16 9.25 -6.19
CA PRO A 109 14.82 7.96 -6.32
C PRO A 109 13.85 6.84 -6.67
N SER A 110 14.35 5.87 -7.44
CA SER A 110 13.65 4.62 -7.75
C SER A 110 14.57 3.42 -7.54
N PHE A 111 13.99 2.25 -7.44
CA PHE A 111 14.69 1.00 -7.21
C PHE A 111 14.14 -0.11 -8.08
N LEU A 112 14.97 -1.11 -8.37
CA LEU A 112 14.54 -2.33 -9.02
C LEU A 112 13.92 -3.28 -7.99
N TYR A 113 12.76 -3.80 -8.33
CA TYR A 113 12.15 -5.00 -7.75
C TYR A 113 12.14 -6.07 -8.84
N ALA A 114 12.62 -7.29 -8.54
CA ALA A 114 12.68 -8.33 -9.54
C ALA A 114 12.59 -9.72 -8.92
N MET A 115 11.89 -10.64 -9.58
CA MET A 115 11.77 -12.02 -9.14
C MET A 115 11.73 -13.01 -10.29
N ASP A 116 12.23 -14.20 -10.03
CA ASP A 116 12.05 -15.36 -10.89
C ASP A 116 10.65 -15.96 -10.66
N LEU A 117 9.86 -16.07 -11.71
CA LEU A 117 8.53 -16.69 -11.70
C LEU A 117 8.55 -18.15 -12.15
N GLY A 118 9.73 -18.69 -12.48
CA GLY A 118 9.90 -20.00 -13.08
C GLY A 118 9.73 -20.00 -14.60
N ASN A 119 10.06 -21.13 -15.23
CA ASN A 119 9.92 -21.34 -16.69
C ASN A 119 10.55 -20.23 -17.56
N GLN A 120 11.72 -19.71 -17.15
CA GLN A 120 12.41 -18.59 -17.80
C GLN A 120 11.58 -17.30 -17.88
N THR A 121 10.57 -17.18 -17.03
CA THR A 121 9.74 -15.98 -16.92
C THR A 121 10.14 -15.20 -15.67
N PHE A 122 10.32 -13.91 -15.84
CA PHE A 122 10.71 -13.01 -14.75
C PHE A 122 9.76 -11.84 -14.66
N PHE A 123 9.55 -11.35 -13.45
CA PHE A 123 8.98 -10.05 -13.19
C PHE A 123 10.10 -9.07 -12.86
N VAL A 124 10.12 -7.92 -13.51
CA VAL A 124 11.02 -6.82 -13.20
C VAL A 124 10.23 -5.51 -13.16
N GLU A 125 10.49 -4.71 -12.15
CA GLU A 125 9.75 -3.47 -11.89
C GLU A 125 10.70 -2.37 -11.42
N GLU A 126 10.59 -1.19 -12.01
CA GLU A 126 11.19 0.03 -11.47
C GLU A 126 10.13 0.77 -10.66
N THR A 127 10.38 0.87 -9.36
CA THR A 127 9.44 1.42 -8.37
C THR A 127 10.02 2.70 -7.79
N SER A 128 9.23 3.78 -7.75
CA SER A 128 9.63 4.98 -7.02
C SER A 128 9.43 4.78 -5.52
N LEU A 129 10.23 5.46 -4.71
CA LEU A 129 9.77 5.75 -3.35
C LEU A 129 8.58 6.72 -3.43
N ALA A 130 7.74 6.74 -2.39
CA ALA A 130 6.64 7.69 -2.35
C ALA A 130 7.16 9.13 -2.51
N SER A 131 6.55 9.89 -3.41
CA SER A 131 6.90 11.27 -3.69
C SER A 131 5.68 12.12 -4.05
N TYR A 132 5.83 13.43 -3.95
CA TYR A 132 4.87 14.41 -4.42
C TYR A 132 5.59 15.53 -5.19
N PRO A 133 5.29 15.68 -6.49
CA PRO A 133 4.46 14.80 -7.33
C PRO A 133 5.08 13.40 -7.50
N ALA A 134 4.27 12.42 -7.89
CA ALA A 134 4.75 11.08 -8.21
C ALA A 134 5.61 11.09 -9.48
N LEU A 135 6.55 10.16 -9.59
CA LEU A 135 7.22 9.89 -10.86
C LEU A 135 6.21 9.39 -11.90
N SER A 136 6.34 9.88 -13.14
CA SER A 136 5.48 9.42 -14.22
C SER A 136 5.80 7.97 -14.61
N GLN A 137 4.79 7.27 -15.11
CA GLN A 137 4.96 5.90 -15.62
C GLN A 137 5.97 5.84 -16.77
N GLU A 138 5.99 6.85 -17.63
CA GLU A 138 6.96 6.97 -18.71
C GLU A 138 8.40 7.06 -18.20
N ASN A 139 8.65 7.87 -17.16
CA ASN A 139 9.97 7.97 -16.55
C ASN A 139 10.40 6.65 -15.91
N LEU A 140 9.49 5.94 -15.24
CA LEU A 140 9.79 4.64 -14.63
C LEU A 140 10.07 3.59 -15.72
N LYS A 141 9.27 3.54 -16.78
CA LYS A 141 9.52 2.69 -17.96
C LYS A 141 10.90 2.95 -18.53
N LYS A 142 11.24 4.21 -18.82
CA LYS A 142 12.55 4.61 -19.33
C LYS A 142 13.70 4.18 -18.40
N ARG A 143 13.55 4.36 -17.10
CA ARG A 143 14.55 3.94 -16.10
C ARG A 143 14.72 2.43 -16.05
N LEU A 144 13.62 1.66 -16.12
CA LEU A 144 13.69 0.19 -16.14
C LEU A 144 14.49 -0.30 -17.34
N PHE A 145 14.18 0.17 -18.54
CA PHE A 145 14.90 -0.24 -19.74
C PHE A 145 16.38 0.19 -19.71
N LYS A 146 16.69 1.42 -19.29
CA LYS A 146 18.08 1.85 -19.08
C LYS A 146 18.83 0.96 -18.08
N ARG A 147 18.15 0.54 -16.99
CA ARG A 147 18.76 -0.35 -15.99
C ARG A 147 19.05 -1.73 -16.55
N LEU A 148 18.15 -2.27 -17.35
CA LEU A 148 18.34 -3.55 -18.04
C LEU A 148 19.49 -3.45 -19.04
N ASP A 149 19.49 -2.43 -19.89
CA ASP A 149 20.56 -2.18 -20.87
C ASP A 149 21.94 -2.01 -20.20
N ASN A 150 22.02 -1.28 -19.08
CA ASN A 150 23.26 -1.12 -18.32
C ASN A 150 23.79 -2.46 -17.76
N LYS A 151 22.91 -3.45 -17.60
CA LYS A 151 23.27 -4.83 -17.21
C LYS A 151 23.48 -5.76 -18.42
N GLY A 152 23.37 -5.25 -19.66
CA GLY A 152 23.45 -6.06 -20.88
C GLY A 152 22.25 -7.00 -21.09
N ILE A 153 21.12 -6.71 -20.45
CA ILE A 153 19.91 -7.54 -20.49
C ILE A 153 18.91 -6.93 -21.46
N LYS A 154 18.51 -7.66 -22.48
CA LYS A 154 17.44 -7.26 -23.42
C LYS A 154 16.14 -7.98 -23.09
N VAL A 155 15.03 -7.27 -23.23
CA VAL A 155 13.70 -7.87 -23.12
C VAL A 155 13.43 -8.62 -24.44
N SER A 156 13.18 -9.93 -24.37
CA SER A 156 12.89 -10.77 -25.51
C SER A 156 11.40 -10.87 -25.81
N GLU A 157 10.58 -10.93 -24.78
CA GLU A 157 9.12 -11.08 -24.89
C GLU A 157 8.45 -10.46 -23.67
N ILE A 158 7.38 -9.70 -23.86
CA ILE A 158 6.56 -9.13 -22.79
C ILE A 158 5.21 -9.85 -22.77
N PHE A 159 4.88 -10.49 -21.67
CA PHE A 159 3.58 -11.15 -21.44
C PHE A 159 2.57 -10.21 -20.77
N HIS A 160 3.05 -9.34 -19.89
CA HIS A 160 2.22 -8.40 -19.14
C HIS A 160 3.02 -7.14 -18.77
N GLU A 161 2.37 -5.98 -18.89
CA GLU A 161 2.88 -4.71 -18.36
C GLU A 161 2.04 -4.31 -17.13
N GLU A 162 2.70 -3.94 -16.05
CA GLU A 162 2.08 -3.45 -14.83
C GLU A 162 2.36 -1.96 -14.63
N ASN A 163 1.30 -1.21 -14.34
CA ASN A 163 1.36 0.21 -14.01
C ASN A 163 0.67 0.43 -12.66
N CYS A 164 1.45 0.75 -11.63
CA CYS A 164 0.93 1.01 -10.29
C CYS A 164 1.05 2.49 -9.93
N LEU A 165 0.00 3.02 -9.31
CA LEU A 165 0.00 4.35 -8.71
C LEU A 165 -0.98 4.38 -7.54
N PHE A 166 -0.47 4.54 -6.32
CA PHE A 166 -1.32 4.57 -5.14
C PHE A 166 -0.76 5.47 -4.02
N PRO A 167 -1.64 6.06 -3.18
CA PRO A 167 -1.21 6.94 -2.11
C PRO A 167 -0.59 6.17 -0.95
N MET A 168 0.48 6.73 -0.39
CA MET A 168 1.21 6.14 0.74
C MET A 168 0.93 6.85 2.07
N ASN A 169 0.53 8.12 2.03
CA ASN A 169 0.30 8.95 3.23
C ASN A 169 -1.16 9.42 3.36
N LEU A 170 -2.11 8.67 2.79
CA LEU A 170 -3.51 9.04 2.88
C LEU A 170 -3.97 9.09 4.35
N PRO A 171 -4.62 10.17 4.81
CA PRO A 171 -5.14 10.26 6.17
C PRO A 171 -6.14 9.14 6.47
N LEU A 172 -6.20 8.72 7.73
CA LEU A 172 -7.25 7.80 8.15
C LEU A 172 -8.64 8.43 7.93
N PRO A 173 -9.64 7.64 7.55
CA PRO A 173 -11.03 8.10 7.48
C PRO A 173 -11.51 8.65 8.83
N PHE A 174 -12.42 9.62 8.81
CA PHE A 174 -13.10 10.02 10.04
C PHE A 174 -13.81 8.80 10.66
N LYS A 175 -13.69 8.67 11.98
CA LYS A 175 -14.32 7.59 12.72
C LYS A 175 -15.85 7.65 12.65
N LYS A 176 -16.41 8.87 12.78
CA LYS A 176 -17.87 9.09 12.81
C LYS A 176 -18.37 9.39 11.40
N GLN A 177 -18.75 8.36 10.68
CA GLN A 177 -19.42 8.41 9.39
C GLN A 177 -20.22 7.11 9.17
N PHE A 178 -21.28 7.15 8.39
CA PHE A 178 -22.21 6.02 8.23
C PHE A 178 -21.77 4.99 7.19
N VAL A 179 -20.72 5.25 6.44
CA VAL A 179 -20.08 4.30 5.54
C VAL A 179 -18.76 3.84 6.16
N LEU A 180 -18.55 2.53 6.25
CA LEU A 180 -17.30 1.94 6.73
C LEU A 180 -16.37 1.71 5.55
N GLY A 181 -15.20 2.33 5.54
CA GLY A 181 -14.16 2.01 4.56
C GLY A 181 -13.48 0.67 4.86
N PHE A 182 -13.03 -0.04 3.80
CA PHE A 182 -12.14 -1.18 3.87
C PHE A 182 -11.07 -1.12 2.79
N GLY A 183 -9.89 -1.68 3.01
CA GLY A 183 -8.80 -1.65 2.05
C GLY A 183 -8.27 -0.23 1.78
N GLY A 184 -8.12 0.15 0.53
CA GLY A 184 -7.67 1.48 0.12
C GLY A 184 -8.59 2.61 0.61
N ALA A 185 -9.91 2.37 0.62
CA ALA A 185 -10.90 3.30 1.14
C ALA A 185 -10.71 3.56 2.66
N ALA A 186 -10.19 2.60 3.40
CA ALA A 186 -9.86 2.74 4.83
C ALA A 186 -8.41 3.18 5.09
N SER A 187 -7.63 3.59 4.09
CA SER A 187 -6.20 3.94 4.22
C SER A 187 -5.35 2.78 4.77
N MET A 188 -5.66 1.53 4.39
CA MET A 188 -4.97 0.33 4.89
C MET A 188 -3.66 0.02 4.15
N VAL A 189 -3.28 0.81 3.15
CA VAL A 189 -1.95 0.74 2.54
C VAL A 189 -0.90 1.06 3.60
N HIS A 190 0.12 0.20 3.72
CA HIS A 190 1.16 0.37 4.73
C HIS A 190 2.12 1.50 4.32
N PRO A 191 2.28 2.56 5.12
CA PRO A 191 3.05 3.75 4.71
C PRO A 191 4.54 3.48 4.44
N ALA A 192 5.11 2.42 5.03
CA ALA A 192 6.54 2.13 4.88
C ALA A 192 6.86 1.16 3.72
N SER A 193 5.91 0.37 3.24
CA SER A 193 6.15 -0.67 2.24
C SER A 193 5.19 -0.69 1.07
N GLY A 194 4.05 0.03 1.14
CA GLY A 194 2.98 -0.09 0.16
C GLY A 194 2.17 -1.40 0.26
N TYR A 195 2.55 -2.32 1.15
CA TYR A 195 1.86 -3.60 1.27
C TYR A 195 0.45 -3.42 1.85
N MET A 196 -0.50 -4.17 1.32
CA MET A 196 -1.88 -4.12 1.78
C MET A 196 -2.50 -5.52 1.93
N ILE A 197 -2.33 -6.43 0.98
CA ILE A 197 -3.03 -7.72 0.90
C ILE A 197 -2.90 -8.53 2.20
N GLY A 198 -1.70 -8.72 2.71
CA GLY A 198 -1.49 -9.47 3.96
C GLY A 198 -2.19 -8.85 5.16
N SER A 199 -2.31 -7.52 5.21
CA SER A 199 -3.08 -6.80 6.24
C SER A 199 -4.58 -7.02 6.08
N LEU A 200 -5.10 -6.99 4.83
CA LEU A 200 -6.51 -7.25 4.55
C LEU A 200 -6.91 -8.64 5.00
N LEU A 201 -6.14 -9.66 4.61
CA LEU A 201 -6.42 -11.06 4.96
C LEU A 201 -6.42 -11.33 6.46
N ARG A 202 -5.56 -10.64 7.22
CA ARG A 202 -5.56 -10.76 8.69
C ARG A 202 -6.72 -10.04 9.37
N ARG A 203 -7.17 -8.90 8.80
CA ARG A 203 -8.14 -8.01 9.47
C ARG A 203 -9.57 -8.26 9.03
N ALA A 204 -9.81 -8.77 7.82
CA ALA A 204 -11.15 -9.05 7.31
C ALA A 204 -11.92 -10.07 8.16
N PRO A 205 -11.35 -11.23 8.57
CA PRO A 205 -12.07 -12.20 9.40
C PRO A 205 -12.50 -11.61 10.74
N LEU A 206 -11.61 -10.88 11.42
CA LEU A 206 -11.92 -10.23 12.69
C LEU A 206 -13.03 -9.18 12.54
N LEU A 207 -12.97 -8.37 11.48
CA LEU A 207 -14.01 -7.39 11.19
C LEU A 207 -15.34 -8.08 10.94
N ALA A 208 -15.38 -9.13 10.12
CA ALA A 208 -16.60 -9.87 9.80
C ALA A 208 -17.24 -10.49 11.05
N GLU A 209 -16.43 -11.12 11.92
CA GLU A 209 -16.90 -11.68 13.20
C GLU A 209 -17.57 -10.60 14.08
N LYS A 210 -16.89 -9.46 14.27
CA LYS A 210 -17.42 -8.38 15.12
C LYS A 210 -18.66 -7.73 14.51
N LEU A 211 -18.66 -7.50 13.18
CA LEU A 211 -19.84 -6.96 12.50
C LEU A 211 -21.04 -7.91 12.59
N ALA A 212 -20.83 -9.22 12.49
CA ALA A 212 -21.90 -10.21 12.66
C ALA A 212 -22.54 -10.14 14.07
N ILE A 213 -21.75 -9.84 15.10
CA ILE A 213 -22.25 -9.60 16.46
C ILE A 213 -23.03 -8.28 16.51
N PHE A 214 -22.47 -7.18 16.03
CA PHE A 214 -23.11 -5.86 16.08
C PHE A 214 -24.41 -5.81 15.30
N LEU A 215 -24.47 -6.52 14.17
CA LEU A 215 -25.68 -6.59 13.34
C LEU A 215 -26.84 -7.36 14.01
N LYS A 216 -26.62 -8.13 15.06
CA LYS A 216 -27.69 -8.74 15.87
C LYS A 216 -28.40 -7.72 16.76
N GLU A 217 -27.80 -6.56 17.00
CA GLU A 217 -28.36 -5.50 17.82
C GLU A 217 -29.28 -4.60 16.97
N PRO A 218 -30.62 -4.72 17.07
CA PRO A 218 -31.55 -4.01 16.18
C PRO A 218 -31.61 -2.50 16.43
N HIS A 219 -31.16 -2.05 17.59
CA HIS A 219 -31.17 -0.63 17.99
C HIS A 219 -30.00 0.16 17.41
N LEU A 220 -28.92 -0.50 16.94
CA LEU A 220 -27.75 0.19 16.40
C LEU A 220 -28.09 0.81 15.03
N SER A 221 -27.82 2.10 14.91
CA SER A 221 -27.92 2.86 13.67
C SER A 221 -26.76 2.52 12.72
N SER A 222 -26.90 2.89 11.43
CA SER A 222 -25.80 2.75 10.44
C SER A 222 -24.52 3.46 10.89
N LEU A 223 -24.65 4.65 11.50
CA LEU A 223 -23.52 5.41 12.04
C LEU A 223 -22.81 4.65 13.17
N GLU A 224 -23.55 4.06 14.11
CA GLU A 224 -22.98 3.31 15.21
C GLU A 224 -22.32 2.02 14.75
N LEU A 225 -22.94 1.31 13.80
CA LEU A 225 -22.37 0.10 13.19
C LEU A 225 -21.05 0.41 12.48
N ALA A 226 -21.02 1.46 11.65
CA ALA A 226 -19.82 1.89 10.95
C ALA A 226 -18.73 2.36 11.94
N THR A 227 -19.11 3.11 13.00
CA THR A 227 -18.18 3.57 14.04
C THR A 227 -17.54 2.40 14.79
N LYS A 228 -18.36 1.39 15.19
CA LYS A 228 -17.86 0.16 15.83
C LYS A 228 -16.95 -0.64 14.88
N GLY A 229 -17.32 -0.76 13.59
CA GLY A 229 -16.48 -1.37 12.56
C GLY A 229 -15.14 -0.65 12.40
N TRP A 230 -15.14 0.69 12.43
CA TRP A 230 -13.92 1.49 12.40
C TRP A 230 -13.01 1.18 13.60
N ASP A 231 -13.54 1.05 14.82
CA ASP A 231 -12.76 0.70 16.02
C ASP A 231 -12.12 -0.68 15.92
N VAL A 232 -12.77 -1.63 15.24
CA VAL A 232 -12.19 -2.95 14.96
C VAL A 232 -11.04 -2.84 13.93
N LEU A 233 -11.23 -2.04 12.89
CA LEU A 233 -10.20 -1.84 11.87
C LEU A 233 -9.02 -1.02 12.38
N TRP A 234 -9.27 0.02 13.14
CA TRP A 234 -8.28 0.98 13.61
C TRP A 234 -8.30 1.12 15.14
N PRO A 235 -8.02 0.03 15.90
CA PRO A 235 -7.84 0.14 17.33
C PRO A 235 -6.67 1.08 17.67
N TYR A 236 -6.64 1.59 18.88
CA TYR A 236 -5.64 2.58 19.33
C TYR A 236 -4.20 2.22 18.92
N GLU A 237 -3.79 0.99 19.17
CA GLU A 237 -2.44 0.53 18.84
C GLU A 237 -2.12 0.66 17.34
N LEU A 238 -3.03 0.23 16.46
CA LEU A 238 -2.83 0.34 15.01
C LEU A 238 -2.80 1.80 14.52
N THR A 239 -3.60 2.67 15.13
CA THR A 239 -3.57 4.10 14.80
C THR A 239 -2.25 4.75 15.22
N GLN A 240 -1.67 4.39 16.38
CA GLN A 240 -0.36 4.91 16.80
C GLN A 240 0.76 4.37 15.90
N ARG A 241 0.75 3.08 15.55
CA ARG A 241 1.71 2.52 14.59
C ARG A 241 1.62 3.23 13.24
N HIS A 242 0.42 3.45 12.73
CA HIS A 242 0.21 4.16 11.47
C HIS A 242 0.80 5.58 11.50
N LYS A 243 0.62 6.34 12.58
CA LYS A 243 1.23 7.67 12.76
C LYS A 243 2.76 7.61 12.74
N LEU A 244 3.36 6.64 13.41
CA LEU A 244 4.81 6.46 13.42
C LEU A 244 5.36 6.14 12.02
N TYR A 245 4.70 5.24 11.29
CA TYR A 245 5.09 4.93 9.91
C TYR A 245 4.92 6.14 8.98
N GLN A 246 3.84 6.91 9.13
CA GLN A 246 3.65 8.14 8.35
C GLN A 246 4.73 9.19 8.66
N TYR A 247 5.09 9.34 9.93
CA TYR A 247 6.22 10.20 10.30
C TYR A 247 7.50 9.76 9.59
N GLY A 248 7.84 8.49 9.64
CA GLY A 248 9.00 7.93 8.95
C GLY A 248 8.97 8.17 7.44
N LEU A 249 7.84 7.91 6.80
CA LEU A 249 7.65 8.16 5.37
C LEU A 249 7.89 9.63 5.02
N ASN A 250 7.29 10.58 5.76
CA ASN A 250 7.46 12.00 5.53
C ASN A 250 8.93 12.43 5.62
N ARG A 251 9.73 11.80 6.50
CA ARG A 251 11.18 12.05 6.58
C ARG A 251 11.91 11.50 5.36
N LEU A 252 11.63 10.25 4.98
CA LEU A 252 12.28 9.59 3.85
C LEU A 252 12.01 10.30 2.52
N MET A 253 10.83 10.89 2.32
CA MET A 253 10.51 11.67 1.12
C MET A 253 11.41 12.89 0.91
N SER A 254 12.06 13.40 1.95
CA SER A 254 13.01 14.50 1.84
C SER A 254 14.46 14.05 1.61
N PHE A 255 14.72 12.75 1.52
CA PHE A 255 16.05 12.20 1.37
C PHE A 255 16.45 12.13 -0.11
N ASP A 256 17.68 12.54 -0.39
CA ASP A 256 18.35 12.20 -1.64
C ASP A 256 18.67 10.71 -1.73
N GLU A 257 19.05 10.25 -2.91
CA GLU A 257 19.35 8.84 -3.18
C GLU A 257 20.46 8.29 -2.25
N SER A 258 21.51 9.07 -1.98
CA SER A 258 22.62 8.66 -1.10
C SER A 258 22.20 8.46 0.37
N ARG A 259 21.32 9.34 0.88
CA ARG A 259 20.74 9.18 2.22
C ARG A 259 19.79 7.98 2.28
N LEU A 260 18.98 7.77 1.26
CA LEU A 260 18.08 6.61 1.17
C LEU A 260 18.88 5.30 1.17
N ARG A 261 19.93 5.17 0.35
CA ARG A 261 20.79 3.98 0.36
C ARG A 261 21.40 3.75 1.74
N SER A 262 21.89 4.83 2.37
CA SER A 262 22.46 4.74 3.73
C SER A 262 21.41 4.30 4.75
N PHE A 263 20.19 4.81 4.65
CA PHE A 263 19.07 4.41 5.51
C PHE A 263 18.71 2.93 5.31
N PHE A 264 18.48 2.48 4.07
CA PHE A 264 18.11 1.10 3.79
C PHE A 264 19.25 0.11 4.06
N SER A 265 20.51 0.51 3.84
CA SER A 265 21.67 -0.30 4.26
C SER A 265 21.67 -0.55 5.76
N ASN A 266 21.29 0.44 6.58
CA ASN A 266 21.15 0.26 8.02
C ASN A 266 19.88 -0.53 8.38
N PHE A 267 18.77 -0.29 7.68
CA PHE A 267 17.51 -1.01 7.88
C PHE A 267 17.66 -2.53 7.71
N PHE A 268 18.31 -2.97 6.65
CA PHE A 268 18.51 -4.39 6.37
C PHE A 268 19.60 -5.06 7.21
N ARG A 269 20.28 -4.32 8.12
CA ARG A 269 21.10 -4.89 9.21
C ARG A 269 20.26 -5.30 10.42
N LEU A 270 19.00 -4.93 10.49
CA LEU A 270 18.06 -5.45 11.48
C LEU A 270 17.92 -6.97 11.31
N SER A 271 17.56 -7.67 12.39
CA SER A 271 17.22 -9.10 12.27
C SER A 271 16.06 -9.30 11.30
N THR A 272 15.99 -10.48 10.66
CA THR A 272 14.91 -10.81 9.73
C THR A 272 13.52 -10.61 10.36
N LYS A 273 13.34 -11.01 11.62
CA LYS A 273 12.08 -10.78 12.36
C LYS A 273 11.75 -9.30 12.51
N GLU A 274 12.75 -8.43 12.71
CA GLU A 274 12.53 -6.99 12.89
C GLU A 274 12.17 -6.31 11.57
N TRP A 275 12.96 -6.48 10.49
CA TRP A 275 12.66 -5.80 9.23
C TRP A 275 11.42 -6.37 8.52
N VAL A 276 11.20 -7.70 8.56
CA VAL A 276 9.96 -8.31 8.03
C VAL A 276 8.76 -7.80 8.81
N GLY A 277 8.82 -7.83 10.14
CA GLY A 277 7.73 -7.34 10.98
C GLY A 277 7.44 -5.86 10.78
N PHE A 278 8.48 -5.04 10.52
CA PHE A 278 8.35 -3.62 10.15
C PHE A 278 7.61 -3.46 8.82
N LEU A 279 8.04 -4.14 7.75
CA LEU A 279 7.46 -4.01 6.41
C LEU A 279 6.05 -4.63 6.31
N THR A 280 5.73 -5.63 7.12
CA THR A 280 4.41 -6.30 7.11
C THR A 280 3.43 -5.76 8.16
N ASN A 281 3.83 -4.72 8.90
CA ASN A 281 3.03 -4.11 9.98
C ASN A 281 2.59 -5.14 11.04
N THR A 282 3.48 -6.05 11.44
CA THR A 282 3.20 -7.06 12.47
C THR A 282 3.91 -6.82 13.79
N LEU A 283 4.82 -5.84 13.87
CA LEU A 283 5.46 -5.46 15.12
C LEU A 283 4.45 -4.82 16.08
N PRO A 284 4.37 -5.25 17.35
CA PRO A 284 3.67 -4.50 18.38
C PRO A 284 4.25 -3.10 18.57
N LEU A 285 3.43 -2.14 19.02
CA LEU A 285 3.85 -0.74 19.15
C LEU A 285 5.16 -0.54 19.95
N PRO A 286 5.38 -1.16 21.12
CA PRO A 286 6.64 -1.01 21.85
C PRO A 286 7.86 -1.52 21.04
N LYS A 287 7.69 -2.65 20.33
CA LYS A 287 8.76 -3.21 19.49
C LYS A 287 9.02 -2.35 18.27
N LEU A 288 8.00 -1.75 17.66
CA LEU A 288 8.16 -0.80 16.57
C LEU A 288 8.97 0.42 17.01
N ILE A 289 8.64 1.02 18.16
CA ILE A 289 9.39 2.14 18.74
C ILE A 289 10.85 1.75 18.98
N TYR A 290 11.09 0.58 19.59
CA TYR A 290 12.43 0.06 19.81
C TYR A 290 13.22 -0.07 18.49
N VAL A 291 12.61 -0.68 17.46
CA VAL A 291 13.25 -0.87 16.14
C VAL A 291 13.57 0.46 15.50
N MET A 292 12.66 1.43 15.52
CA MET A 292 12.90 2.77 14.99
C MET A 292 14.00 3.50 15.74
N SER A 293 14.04 3.41 17.07
CA SER A 293 15.11 3.99 17.90
C SER A 293 16.46 3.33 17.61
N LYS A 294 16.52 2.00 17.52
CA LYS A 294 17.72 1.25 17.14
C LYS A 294 18.25 1.67 15.77
N MET A 295 17.35 1.82 14.78
CA MET A 295 17.73 2.33 13.46
C MET A 295 18.28 3.74 13.53
N PHE A 296 17.63 4.64 14.27
CA PHE A 296 18.10 6.01 14.45
C PHE A 296 19.51 6.06 15.09
N ILE A 297 19.72 5.34 16.20
CA ILE A 297 21.00 5.31 16.92
C ILE A 297 22.13 4.80 16.01
N ASN A 298 21.88 3.77 15.21
CA ASN A 298 22.88 3.13 14.36
C ASN A 298 23.05 3.80 12.98
N SER A 299 22.25 4.83 12.68
CA SER A 299 22.32 5.52 11.39
C SER A 299 23.49 6.50 11.34
N PRO A 300 24.08 6.75 10.16
CA PRO A 300 25.06 7.82 9.95
C PRO A 300 24.47 9.20 10.30
N LEU A 301 25.35 10.14 10.70
CA LEU A 301 24.92 11.49 11.13
C LEU A 301 24.02 12.19 10.10
N LYS A 302 24.35 12.09 8.79
CA LYS A 302 23.54 12.68 7.71
C LYS A 302 22.10 12.15 7.68
N VAL A 303 21.88 10.87 8.02
CA VAL A 303 20.56 10.25 8.12
C VAL A 303 19.84 10.72 9.38
N LYS A 304 20.55 10.73 10.54
CA LYS A 304 19.99 11.24 11.81
C LYS A 304 19.47 12.67 11.68
N LEU A 305 20.27 13.56 11.10
CA LEU A 305 19.88 14.95 10.88
C LEU A 305 18.65 15.06 9.96
N GLY A 306 18.58 14.24 8.90
CA GLY A 306 17.40 14.21 8.04
C GLY A 306 16.14 13.69 8.75
N MET A 307 16.29 12.71 9.65
CA MET A 307 15.17 12.17 10.43
C MET A 307 14.63 13.15 11.50
N LEU A 308 15.50 14.03 12.03
CA LEU A 308 15.14 15.02 13.05
C LEU A 308 14.67 16.36 12.48
N LYS A 309 14.88 16.63 11.18
CA LYS A 309 14.52 17.91 10.58
C LYS A 309 13.01 18.14 10.74
N LEU A 310 12.67 19.08 11.63
CA LEU A 310 11.32 19.63 11.76
C LEU A 310 11.07 20.51 10.54
N ASN A 311 9.95 20.34 9.88
CA ASN A 311 9.53 21.23 8.78
C ASN A 311 8.91 22.47 9.35
#